data_58008d270cc1f1c70a91a49df74f14d4
#
_entry.id   58008d270cc1f1c70a91a49df74f14d4
#
_cell.length_a   1.000
_cell.length_b   1.000
_cell.length_c   1.000
_cell.angle_alpha   90.00
_cell.angle_beta   90.00
_cell.angle_gamma   90.00
#
_symmetry.space_group_name_H-M   'P 1'
#
loop_
_entity.id
_entity.type
_entity.pdbx_description
1 polymer ?
#
loop_
_entity_poly.entity_id
_entity_poly.type
_entity_poly.pdbx_seq_one_letter_code
_entity_poly.pdbx_strand_id
1 'polypeptide(L)'
;MAVTRRLLISLGLVAGLALALSACDAAKPSAYKAIDITGAEYAQDLGLPDTEGRVRHIAEFKGRLVVVFFGFTQCPDVCPTTMLELAEVKKAMGADGQKVQGVFVSIDPERDTPEVLKAYVANFSPDFVALRGSLDETKATAKRFKVFYAKVPGKTEGSYTMDHTAGSYVFDTSGKVRLFTRYGTGAEALKHDLQLLLKQG
;
A
#
# COMPACT_ATOMS: atom_id res chain seq x y z
N MET A 1 -20.83 -58.25 -28.48
CA MET A 1 -21.45 -57.16 -27.64
C MET A 1 -20.54 -56.65 -26.54
N ALA A 2 -19.60 -57.38 -25.95
CA ALA A 2 -18.74 -56.92 -24.86
C ALA A 2 -17.61 -55.94 -25.28
N VAL A 3 -17.11 -56.05 -26.51
CA VAL A 3 -16.00 -55.21 -27.03
C VAL A 3 -16.45 -53.77 -27.29
N THR A 4 -17.64 -53.58 -27.85
CA THR A 4 -18.20 -52.25 -28.16
C THR A 4 -18.50 -51.43 -26.91
N ARG A 5 -18.92 -52.08 -25.81
CA ARG A 5 -19.16 -51.42 -24.53
C ARG A 5 -17.90 -50.92 -23.83
N ARG A 6 -16.76 -51.65 -23.96
CA ARG A 6 -15.45 -51.24 -23.41
C ARG A 6 -14.85 -50.05 -24.17
N LEU A 7 -15.05 -50.00 -25.51
CA LEU A 7 -14.57 -48.88 -26.32
C LEU A 7 -15.32 -47.58 -26.01
N LEU A 8 -16.63 -47.63 -25.78
CA LEU A 8 -17.42 -46.45 -25.44
C LEU A 8 -17.07 -45.88 -24.05
N ILE A 9 -16.76 -46.74 -23.06
CA ILE A 9 -16.34 -46.32 -21.72
C ILE A 9 -14.95 -45.66 -21.77
N SER A 10 -14.04 -46.17 -22.55
CA SER A 10 -12.69 -45.61 -22.72
C SER A 10 -12.72 -44.26 -23.43
N LEU A 11 -13.56 -44.07 -24.42
CA LEU A 11 -13.73 -42.77 -25.12
C LEU A 11 -14.36 -41.72 -24.23
N GLY A 12 -15.29 -42.06 -23.35
CA GLY A 12 -15.90 -41.17 -22.38
C GLY A 12 -14.92 -40.68 -21.29
N LEU A 13 -14.03 -41.56 -20.84
CA LEU A 13 -13.02 -41.20 -19.84
C LEU A 13 -11.95 -40.23 -20.39
N VAL A 14 -11.52 -40.43 -21.65
CA VAL A 14 -10.55 -39.53 -22.30
C VAL A 14 -11.14 -38.16 -22.60
N ALA A 15 -12.40 -38.10 -23.03
CA ALA A 15 -13.10 -36.84 -23.27
C ALA A 15 -13.35 -36.06 -21.96
N GLY A 16 -13.66 -36.73 -20.84
CA GLY A 16 -13.83 -36.14 -19.53
C GLY A 16 -12.52 -35.55 -18.96
N LEU A 17 -11.39 -36.20 -19.18
CA LEU A 17 -10.07 -35.74 -18.71
C LEU A 17 -9.58 -34.54 -19.53
N ALA A 18 -9.90 -34.45 -20.81
CA ALA A 18 -9.53 -33.33 -21.67
C ALA A 18 -10.27 -32.02 -21.31
N LEU A 19 -11.54 -32.10 -20.82
CA LEU A 19 -12.28 -30.93 -20.35
C LEU A 19 -11.78 -30.40 -18.98
N ALA A 20 -11.20 -31.25 -18.14
CA ALA A 20 -10.71 -30.84 -16.83
C ALA A 20 -9.39 -30.04 -16.90
N LEU A 21 -8.65 -30.11 -18.00
CA LEU A 21 -7.38 -29.38 -18.20
C LEU A 21 -7.55 -27.96 -18.73
N SER A 22 -8.77 -27.53 -19.10
CA SER A 22 -9.03 -26.19 -19.65
C SER A 22 -9.31 -25.14 -18.58
N ALA A 23 -9.29 -25.48 -17.28
CA ALA A 23 -9.63 -24.61 -16.16
C ALA A 23 -8.39 -23.91 -15.53
N CYS A 24 -7.23 -23.87 -16.22
CA CYS A 24 -6.21 -22.90 -15.87
C CYS A 24 -6.67 -21.53 -16.41
N ASP A 25 -7.46 -20.83 -15.63
CA ASP A 25 -7.78 -19.42 -15.85
C ASP A 25 -6.42 -18.68 -15.76
N ALA A 26 -5.80 -18.40 -16.91
CA ALA A 26 -4.62 -17.57 -16.99
C ALA A 26 -5.02 -16.21 -16.41
N ALA A 27 -4.54 -15.89 -15.22
CA ALA A 27 -4.82 -14.62 -14.56
C ALA A 27 -4.61 -13.51 -15.58
N LYS A 28 -5.66 -12.75 -15.91
CA LYS A 28 -5.56 -11.62 -16.83
C LYS A 28 -4.47 -10.69 -16.31
N PRO A 29 -3.58 -10.18 -17.17
CA PRO A 29 -2.56 -9.24 -16.74
C PRO A 29 -3.23 -8.10 -15.98
N SER A 30 -2.71 -7.77 -14.82
CA SER A 30 -3.22 -6.64 -14.03
C SER A 30 -3.16 -5.37 -14.87
N ALA A 31 -4.24 -4.59 -14.88
CA ALA A 31 -4.26 -3.28 -15.51
C ALA A 31 -3.39 -2.27 -14.73
N TYR A 32 -3.02 -2.58 -13.49
CA TYR A 32 -2.19 -1.76 -12.63
C TYR A 32 -0.69 -1.98 -12.90
N LYS A 33 0.09 -0.94 -12.69
CA LYS A 33 1.57 -0.97 -12.70
C LYS A 33 2.13 -1.43 -11.36
N ALA A 34 1.43 -1.11 -10.27
CA ALA A 34 1.70 -1.61 -8.92
C ALA A 34 1.24 -3.06 -8.75
N ILE A 35 1.61 -3.66 -7.63
CA ILE A 35 1.17 -4.99 -7.24
C ILE A 35 -0.29 -4.91 -6.81
N ASP A 36 -1.18 -5.62 -7.50
CA ASP A 36 -2.58 -5.76 -7.11
C ASP A 36 -2.68 -6.71 -5.91
N ILE A 37 -3.17 -6.17 -4.79
CA ILE A 37 -3.41 -6.88 -3.53
C ILE A 37 -4.89 -6.83 -3.14
N THR A 38 -5.77 -6.64 -4.11
CA THR A 38 -7.22 -6.63 -3.89
C THR A 38 -7.67 -7.90 -3.19
N GLY A 39 -8.45 -7.75 -2.12
CA GLY A 39 -8.91 -8.89 -1.31
C GLY A 39 -7.94 -9.31 -0.20
N ALA A 40 -6.81 -8.61 -0.03
CA ALA A 40 -5.89 -8.91 1.07
C ALA A 40 -6.57 -8.71 2.44
N GLU A 41 -6.37 -9.68 3.33
CA GLU A 41 -6.91 -9.67 4.70
C GLU A 41 -6.01 -8.89 5.69
N TYR A 42 -4.99 -8.22 5.21
CA TYR A 42 -4.08 -7.36 5.97
C TYR A 42 -4.16 -5.92 5.45
N ALA A 43 -3.48 -4.98 6.13
CA ALA A 43 -3.49 -3.56 5.78
C ALA A 43 -4.92 -2.99 5.70
N GLN A 44 -5.76 -3.30 6.69
CA GLN A 44 -7.18 -2.91 6.64
C GLN A 44 -7.46 -1.58 7.32
N ASP A 45 -6.71 -1.24 8.38
CA ASP A 45 -6.96 -0.02 9.15
C ASP A 45 -5.70 0.49 9.86
N LEU A 46 -5.65 1.81 10.09
CA LEU A 46 -4.54 2.51 10.73
C LEU A 46 -4.60 2.41 12.25
N GLY A 47 -5.61 3.05 12.87
CA GLY A 47 -5.82 3.03 14.32
C GLY A 47 -4.68 3.70 15.10
N LEU A 48 -4.09 4.78 14.57
CA LEU A 48 -3.00 5.54 15.18
C LEU A 48 -3.37 7.01 15.34
N PRO A 49 -2.88 7.69 16.39
CA PRO A 49 -3.09 9.13 16.55
C PRO A 49 -2.33 9.94 15.49
N ASP A 50 -2.95 11.03 15.03
CA ASP A 50 -2.30 12.06 14.24
C ASP A 50 -1.48 13.02 15.12
N THR A 51 -0.90 14.05 14.51
CA THR A 51 -0.08 15.05 15.21
C THR A 51 -0.88 15.95 16.19
N GLU A 52 -2.20 15.84 16.19
CA GLU A 52 -3.11 16.52 17.12
C GLU A 52 -3.72 15.57 18.18
N GLY A 53 -3.26 14.30 18.16
CA GLY A 53 -3.69 13.26 19.11
C GLY A 53 -5.03 12.59 18.75
N ARG A 54 -5.61 12.87 17.58
CA ARG A 54 -6.83 12.20 17.13
C ARG A 54 -6.50 10.87 16.48
N VAL A 55 -7.10 9.80 16.97
CA VAL A 55 -6.93 8.47 16.34
C VAL A 55 -7.58 8.47 14.96
N ARG A 56 -6.81 8.07 13.95
CA ARG A 56 -7.24 8.10 12.55
C ARG A 56 -7.47 6.69 12.03
N HIS A 57 -8.55 6.56 11.29
CA HIS A 57 -8.98 5.32 10.64
C HIS A 57 -9.12 5.50 9.14
N ILE A 58 -8.90 4.44 8.35
CA ILE A 58 -9.10 4.51 6.89
C ILE A 58 -10.52 4.93 6.53
N ALA A 59 -11.51 4.50 7.31
CA ALA A 59 -12.92 4.82 7.09
C ALA A 59 -13.23 6.34 7.09
N GLU A 60 -12.41 7.17 7.74
CA GLU A 60 -12.58 8.63 7.76
C GLU A 60 -12.27 9.29 6.41
N PHE A 61 -11.51 8.61 5.56
CA PHE A 61 -11.12 9.09 4.24
C PHE A 61 -12.01 8.57 3.11
N LYS A 62 -13.20 7.99 3.41
CA LYS A 62 -14.13 7.52 2.38
C LYS A 62 -14.41 8.62 1.34
N GLY A 63 -14.51 8.21 0.08
CA GLY A 63 -14.60 9.12 -1.06
C GLY A 63 -13.25 9.60 -1.61
N ARG A 64 -12.15 9.27 -0.93
CA ARG A 64 -10.78 9.60 -1.33
C ARG A 64 -9.96 8.32 -1.51
N LEU A 65 -9.00 8.35 -2.43
CA LEU A 65 -7.91 7.38 -2.47
C LEU A 65 -6.95 7.71 -1.32
N VAL A 66 -6.50 6.69 -0.58
CA VAL A 66 -5.54 6.89 0.50
C VAL A 66 -4.24 6.19 0.15
N VAL A 67 -3.13 6.93 0.18
CA VAL A 67 -1.79 6.38 -0.04
C VAL A 67 -1.05 6.42 1.30
N VAL A 68 -0.81 5.24 1.88
CA VAL A 68 -0.16 5.08 3.19
C VAL A 68 1.28 4.66 3.00
N PHE A 69 2.21 5.44 3.52
CA PHE A 69 3.64 5.16 3.52
C PHE A 69 4.19 5.10 4.94
N PHE A 70 4.96 4.05 5.25
CA PHE A 70 5.66 3.89 6.51
C PHE A 70 7.09 4.37 6.37
N GLY A 71 7.51 5.29 7.24
CA GLY A 71 8.82 5.92 7.15
C GLY A 71 9.23 6.63 8.44
N PHE A 72 10.28 7.41 8.38
CA PHE A 72 10.79 8.23 9.50
C PHE A 72 11.40 9.53 8.96
N THR A 73 11.36 10.59 9.77
CA THR A 73 11.73 11.94 9.29
C THR A 73 13.23 12.10 9.01
N GLN A 74 14.08 11.32 9.67
CA GLN A 74 15.53 11.34 9.46
C GLN A 74 16.03 10.40 8.35
N CYS A 75 15.13 9.89 7.53
CA CYS A 75 15.48 9.13 6.33
C CYS A 75 16.12 10.06 5.29
N PRO A 76 17.34 9.75 4.81
CA PRO A 76 18.06 10.68 3.96
C PRO A 76 17.58 10.72 2.50
N ASP A 77 16.83 9.71 2.03
CA ASP A 77 16.53 9.55 0.60
C ASP A 77 15.11 9.00 0.33
N VAL A 78 14.83 7.75 0.64
CA VAL A 78 13.60 7.03 0.22
C VAL A 78 12.32 7.73 0.70
N CYS A 79 12.27 8.18 1.96
CA CYS A 79 11.07 8.77 2.54
C CYS A 79 10.73 10.14 1.92
N PRO A 80 11.65 11.12 1.86
CA PRO A 80 11.34 12.40 1.23
C PRO A 80 11.06 12.25 -0.26
N THR A 81 11.77 11.37 -0.99
CA THR A 81 11.53 11.10 -2.40
C THR A 81 10.12 10.55 -2.62
N THR A 82 9.67 9.56 -1.82
CA THR A 82 8.33 8.98 -1.93
C THR A 82 7.23 10.01 -1.65
N MET A 83 7.40 10.85 -0.62
CA MET A 83 6.40 11.87 -0.27
C MET A 83 6.34 12.98 -1.31
N LEU A 84 7.48 13.39 -1.87
CA LEU A 84 7.55 14.36 -2.96
C LEU A 84 6.88 13.82 -4.22
N GLU A 85 7.19 12.58 -4.60
CA GLU A 85 6.58 11.92 -5.75
C GLU A 85 5.05 11.86 -5.63
N LEU A 86 4.53 11.50 -4.44
CA LEU A 86 3.10 11.52 -4.19
C LEU A 86 2.48 12.92 -4.31
N ALA A 87 3.17 13.95 -3.82
CA ALA A 87 2.71 15.34 -3.94
C ALA A 87 2.68 15.82 -5.40
N GLU A 88 3.70 15.46 -6.19
CA GLU A 88 3.76 15.76 -7.61
C GLU A 88 2.66 15.04 -8.39
N VAL A 89 2.42 13.76 -8.12
CA VAL A 89 1.32 12.99 -8.71
C VAL A 89 -0.02 13.63 -8.39
N LYS A 90 -0.27 13.98 -7.13
CA LYS A 90 -1.47 14.67 -6.70
C LYS A 90 -1.67 15.98 -7.46
N LYS A 91 -0.62 16.80 -7.61
CA LYS A 91 -0.64 18.04 -8.39
C LYS A 91 -0.93 17.77 -9.88
N ALA A 92 -0.28 16.76 -10.48
CA ALA A 92 -0.44 16.40 -11.88
C ALA A 92 -1.82 15.81 -12.23
N MET A 93 -2.57 15.33 -11.24
CA MET A 93 -3.96 14.86 -11.37
C MET A 93 -4.99 16.01 -11.35
N GLY A 94 -4.58 17.25 -11.08
CA GLY A 94 -5.49 18.41 -11.07
C GLY A 94 -6.65 18.26 -10.08
N ALA A 95 -7.89 18.40 -10.56
CA ALA A 95 -9.09 18.28 -9.70
C ALA A 95 -9.21 16.90 -9.05
N ASP A 96 -8.83 15.83 -9.74
CA ASP A 96 -8.84 14.47 -9.16
C ASP A 96 -7.78 14.29 -8.06
N GLY A 97 -6.71 15.07 -8.09
CA GLY A 97 -5.71 15.08 -7.02
C GLY A 97 -6.29 15.51 -5.65
N GLN A 98 -7.37 16.28 -5.62
CA GLN A 98 -8.07 16.62 -4.36
C GLN A 98 -8.71 15.38 -3.70
N LYS A 99 -8.94 14.33 -4.47
CA LYS A 99 -9.43 13.03 -3.97
C LYS A 99 -8.30 12.10 -3.52
N VAL A 100 -7.05 12.54 -3.51
CA VAL A 100 -5.90 11.75 -3.07
C VAL A 100 -5.43 12.25 -1.70
N GLN A 101 -5.41 11.36 -0.71
CA GLN A 101 -4.91 11.60 0.64
C GLN A 101 -3.58 10.88 0.85
N GLY A 102 -2.52 11.62 1.15
CA GLY A 102 -1.26 11.06 1.64
C GLY A 102 -1.30 10.88 3.15
N VAL A 103 -0.86 9.72 3.62
CA VAL A 103 -0.74 9.39 5.04
C VAL A 103 0.67 8.85 5.29
N PHE A 104 1.43 9.55 6.11
CA PHE A 104 2.75 9.15 6.57
C PHE A 104 2.64 8.50 7.95
N VAL A 105 3.10 7.27 8.12
CA VAL A 105 3.10 6.55 9.39
C VAL A 105 4.52 6.45 9.90
N SER A 106 4.82 7.11 11.02
CA SER A 106 6.16 7.03 11.61
C SER A 106 6.44 5.63 12.17
N ILE A 107 7.62 5.10 11.82
CA ILE A 107 8.19 3.87 12.40
C ILE A 107 9.28 4.18 13.44
N ASP A 108 9.53 5.45 13.72
CA ASP A 108 10.52 5.90 14.69
C ASP A 108 9.93 6.92 15.68
N PRO A 109 8.95 6.51 16.49
CA PRO A 109 8.25 7.43 17.39
C PRO A 109 9.13 8.03 18.48
N GLU A 110 10.36 7.53 18.65
CA GLU A 110 11.28 8.08 19.63
C GLU A 110 11.91 9.40 19.16
N ARG A 111 12.16 9.56 17.85
CA ARG A 111 12.72 10.79 17.27
C ARG A 111 11.66 11.64 16.57
N ASP A 112 10.63 11.03 16.02
CA ASP A 112 9.56 11.68 15.28
C ASP A 112 8.49 12.22 16.25
N THR A 113 8.70 13.42 16.82
CA THR A 113 7.66 14.07 17.65
C THR A 113 6.50 14.55 16.79
N PRO A 114 5.30 14.82 17.38
CA PRO A 114 4.17 15.38 16.63
C PRO A 114 4.52 16.66 15.85
N GLU A 115 5.31 17.55 16.46
CA GLU A 115 5.75 18.82 15.86
C GLU A 115 6.67 18.58 14.66
N VAL A 116 7.64 17.66 14.80
CA VAL A 116 8.57 17.28 13.73
C VAL A 116 7.78 16.67 12.55
N LEU A 117 6.86 15.75 12.83
CA LEU A 117 6.04 15.12 11.82
C LEU A 117 5.12 16.10 11.10
N LYS A 118 4.47 17.01 11.84
CA LYS A 118 3.62 18.05 11.27
C LYS A 118 4.40 18.94 10.31
N ALA A 119 5.58 19.40 10.72
CA ALA A 119 6.48 20.18 9.86
C ALA A 119 6.96 19.38 8.64
N TYR A 120 7.31 18.10 8.84
CA TYR A 120 7.80 17.23 7.79
C TYR A 120 6.79 17.05 6.65
N VAL A 121 5.55 16.62 6.97
CA VAL A 121 4.56 16.35 5.93
C VAL A 121 4.07 17.62 5.23
N ALA A 122 4.06 18.75 5.94
CA ALA A 122 3.67 20.05 5.38
C ALA A 122 4.60 20.53 4.25
N ASN A 123 5.86 20.07 4.22
CA ASN A 123 6.79 20.37 3.12
C ASN A 123 6.36 19.77 1.77
N PHE A 124 5.55 18.73 1.79
CA PHE A 124 5.10 18.03 0.59
C PHE A 124 3.68 18.46 0.17
N SER A 125 2.75 18.45 1.11
CA SER A 125 1.38 18.93 0.88
C SER A 125 0.72 19.34 2.20
N PRO A 126 -0.03 20.46 2.22
CA PRO A 126 -0.68 20.97 3.45
C PRO A 126 -1.77 20.05 3.99
N ASP A 127 -2.28 19.13 3.17
CA ASP A 127 -3.34 18.18 3.54
C ASP A 127 -2.84 16.75 3.79
N PHE A 128 -1.53 16.53 3.72
CA PHE A 128 -0.97 15.25 4.14
C PHE A 128 -1.07 15.08 5.65
N VAL A 129 -1.36 13.86 6.07
CA VAL A 129 -1.52 13.51 7.49
C VAL A 129 -0.34 12.66 7.92
N ALA A 130 0.24 12.98 9.09
CA ALA A 130 1.23 12.14 9.73
C ALA A 130 0.63 11.46 10.96
N LEU A 131 0.97 10.18 11.15
CA LEU A 131 0.52 9.36 12.26
C LEU A 131 1.73 8.89 13.07
N ARG A 132 1.55 8.91 14.41
CA ARG A 132 2.57 8.48 15.36
C ARG A 132 1.92 7.74 16.51
N GLY A 133 2.24 6.46 16.68
CA GLY A 133 1.88 5.69 17.87
C GLY A 133 2.99 5.67 18.91
N SER A 134 2.74 5.01 20.05
CA SER A 134 3.77 4.48 20.92
C SER A 134 4.58 3.40 20.18
N LEU A 135 5.68 2.92 20.79
CA LEU A 135 6.45 1.81 20.22
C LEU A 135 5.59 0.56 19.99
N ASP A 136 4.70 0.23 20.95
CA ASP A 136 3.83 -0.94 20.84
C ASP A 136 2.74 -0.78 19.78
N GLU A 137 2.12 0.40 19.70
CA GLU A 137 1.13 0.71 18.66
C GLU A 137 1.77 0.72 17.27
N THR A 138 2.97 1.29 17.13
CA THR A 138 3.74 1.28 15.88
C THR A 138 4.04 -0.17 15.46
N LYS A 139 4.53 -1.01 16.39
CA LYS A 139 4.81 -2.43 16.14
C LYS A 139 3.56 -3.20 15.73
N ALA A 140 2.44 -2.98 16.44
CA ALA A 140 1.17 -3.63 16.13
C ALA A 140 0.64 -3.22 14.75
N THR A 141 0.74 -1.94 14.39
CA THR A 141 0.30 -1.43 13.08
C THR A 141 1.19 -1.91 11.96
N ALA A 142 2.52 -1.86 12.11
CA ALA A 142 3.45 -2.42 11.14
C ALA A 142 3.18 -3.91 10.88
N LYS A 143 2.90 -4.70 11.94
CA LYS A 143 2.53 -6.11 11.80
C LYS A 143 1.22 -6.28 11.00
N ARG A 144 0.18 -5.45 11.27
CA ARG A 144 -1.09 -5.48 10.52
C ARG A 144 -0.89 -5.17 9.03
N PHE A 145 0.07 -4.31 8.71
CA PHE A 145 0.43 -3.95 7.33
C PHE A 145 1.51 -4.86 6.73
N LYS A 146 2.04 -5.84 7.47
CA LYS A 146 3.18 -6.66 7.05
C LYS A 146 4.40 -5.82 6.67
N VAL A 147 4.59 -4.69 7.33
CA VAL A 147 5.75 -3.82 7.18
C VAL A 147 6.86 -4.30 8.11
N PHE A 148 8.00 -4.60 7.54
CA PHE A 148 9.23 -4.80 8.29
C PHE A 148 9.86 -3.45 8.65
N TYR A 149 10.41 -3.32 9.85
CA TYR A 149 11.30 -2.23 10.21
C TYR A 149 12.24 -2.66 11.33
N ALA A 150 13.45 -2.08 11.36
CA ALA A 150 14.44 -2.34 12.38
C ALA A 150 15.37 -1.14 12.58
N LYS A 151 15.84 -0.92 13.83
CA LYS A 151 16.93 0.01 14.09
C LYS A 151 18.25 -0.60 13.62
N VAL A 152 19.03 0.17 12.88
CA VAL A 152 20.38 -0.17 12.43
C VAL A 152 21.36 0.78 13.09
N PRO A 153 22.32 0.31 13.90
CA PRO A 153 23.32 1.17 14.53
C PRO A 153 24.07 2.03 13.51
N GLY A 154 24.24 3.30 13.83
CA GLY A 154 25.04 4.23 13.04
C GLY A 154 26.54 4.13 13.33
N LYS A 155 27.31 5.01 12.70
CA LYS A 155 28.78 5.03 12.84
C LYS A 155 29.27 5.63 14.17
N THR A 156 28.46 6.46 14.80
CA THR A 156 28.78 7.11 16.08
C THR A 156 27.93 6.47 17.19
N GLU A 157 28.49 6.41 18.40
CA GLU A 157 27.81 5.87 19.58
C GLU A 157 26.45 6.56 19.79
N GLY A 158 25.40 5.78 20.02
CA GLY A 158 24.03 6.27 20.20
C GLY A 158 23.31 6.69 18.91
N SER A 159 23.99 6.79 17.76
CA SER A 159 23.33 7.05 16.48
C SER A 159 22.74 5.79 15.87
N TYR A 160 21.62 5.94 15.15
CA TYR A 160 21.00 4.84 14.39
C TYR A 160 20.23 5.37 13.17
N THR A 161 20.01 4.50 12.21
CA THR A 161 19.03 4.66 11.14
C THR A 161 17.96 3.58 11.25
N MET A 162 16.94 3.67 10.41
CA MET A 162 15.90 2.62 10.33
C MET A 162 16.00 1.94 8.98
N ASP A 163 15.99 0.61 8.99
CA ASP A 163 15.73 -0.20 7.81
C ASP A 163 14.23 -0.55 7.80
N HIS A 164 13.57 -0.44 6.64
CA HIS A 164 12.13 -0.72 6.55
C HIS A 164 11.68 -1.09 5.15
N THR A 165 10.49 -1.70 5.06
CA THR A 165 9.81 -1.96 3.79
C THR A 165 9.56 -0.65 3.04
N ALA A 166 10.19 -0.49 1.88
CA ALA A 166 10.08 0.69 1.04
C ALA A 166 8.93 0.52 0.02
N GLY A 167 7.73 0.91 0.41
CA GLY A 167 6.55 0.86 -0.44
C GLY A 167 5.32 1.45 0.23
N SER A 168 4.32 1.79 -0.59
CA SER A 168 3.08 2.41 -0.14
C SER A 168 1.89 1.52 -0.41
N TYR A 169 0.92 1.54 0.49
CA TYR A 169 -0.38 0.90 0.33
C TYR A 169 -1.38 1.89 -0.23
N VAL A 170 -2.12 1.49 -1.25
CA VAL A 170 -3.16 2.33 -1.86
C VAL A 170 -4.53 1.74 -1.56
N PHE A 171 -5.38 2.56 -0.98
CA PHE A 171 -6.79 2.25 -0.68
C PHE A 171 -7.69 2.98 -1.68
N ASP A 172 -8.77 2.31 -2.08
CA ASP A 172 -9.78 2.91 -2.95
C ASP A 172 -10.74 3.84 -2.17
N THR A 173 -11.66 4.46 -2.90
CA THR A 173 -12.62 5.40 -2.33
C THR A 173 -13.61 4.77 -1.35
N SER A 174 -13.74 3.45 -1.35
CA SER A 174 -14.52 2.70 -0.37
C SER A 174 -13.75 2.38 0.92
N GLY A 175 -12.43 2.65 0.94
CA GLY A 175 -11.51 2.35 2.05
C GLY A 175 -10.99 0.91 2.04
N LYS A 176 -11.03 0.22 0.92
CA LYS A 176 -10.45 -1.13 0.77
C LYS A 176 -9.04 -1.02 0.20
N VAL A 177 -8.11 -1.79 0.76
CA VAL A 177 -6.75 -1.89 0.20
C VAL A 177 -6.80 -2.54 -1.17
N ARG A 178 -6.10 -1.93 -2.13
CA ARG A 178 -6.09 -2.37 -3.52
C ARG A 178 -4.69 -2.64 -4.05
N LEU A 179 -3.73 -1.75 -3.79
CA LEU A 179 -2.41 -1.84 -4.40
C LEU A 179 -1.31 -1.72 -3.36
N PHE A 180 -0.18 -2.36 -3.68
CA PHE A 180 1.11 -2.09 -3.04
C PHE A 180 2.08 -1.58 -4.10
N THR A 181 2.51 -0.33 -4.00
CA THR A 181 3.49 0.27 -4.89
C THR A 181 4.86 0.28 -4.23
N ARG A 182 5.88 -0.24 -4.92
CA ARG A 182 7.27 -0.27 -4.43
C ARG A 182 7.94 1.08 -4.68
N TYR A 183 8.92 1.42 -3.85
CA TYR A 183 9.83 2.52 -4.15
C TYR A 183 10.46 2.33 -5.54
N GLY A 184 10.55 3.41 -6.32
CA GLY A 184 11.08 3.39 -7.68
C GLY A 184 10.08 2.92 -8.75
N THR A 185 8.80 2.69 -8.41
CA THR A 185 7.76 2.42 -9.42
C THR A 185 7.55 3.62 -10.36
N GLY A 186 7.76 4.85 -9.86
CA GLY A 186 7.74 6.11 -10.61
C GLY A 186 6.38 6.81 -10.62
N ALA A 187 6.43 8.14 -10.67
CA ALA A 187 5.27 9.03 -10.59
C ALA A 187 4.19 8.74 -11.66
N GLU A 188 4.59 8.48 -12.91
CA GLU A 188 3.63 8.21 -13.98
C GLU A 188 2.89 6.88 -13.78
N ALA A 189 3.55 5.86 -13.24
CA ALA A 189 2.90 4.60 -12.92
C ALA A 189 1.93 4.76 -11.75
N LEU A 190 2.33 5.46 -10.69
CA LEU A 190 1.45 5.76 -9.56
C LEU A 190 0.24 6.58 -10.00
N LYS A 191 0.43 7.63 -10.80
CA LYS A 191 -0.65 8.46 -11.37
C LYS A 191 -1.64 7.62 -12.19
N HIS A 192 -1.12 6.78 -13.10
CA HIS A 192 -1.94 5.85 -13.89
C HIS A 192 -2.84 5.01 -12.99
N ASP A 193 -2.28 4.39 -11.96
CA ASP A 193 -2.99 3.48 -11.08
C ASP A 193 -4.03 4.20 -10.22
N LEU A 194 -3.71 5.38 -9.69
CA LEU A 194 -4.67 6.21 -8.95
C LEU A 194 -5.84 6.67 -9.84
N GLN A 195 -5.57 7.09 -11.09
CA GLN A 195 -6.62 7.44 -12.04
C GLN A 195 -7.52 6.25 -12.40
N LEU A 196 -6.93 5.06 -12.52
CA LEU A 196 -7.68 3.83 -12.78
C LEU A 196 -8.59 3.47 -11.60
N LEU A 197 -8.09 3.58 -10.37
CA LEU A 197 -8.90 3.35 -9.16
C LEU A 197 -10.07 4.32 -9.02
N LEU A 198 -9.86 5.63 -9.35
CA LEU A 198 -10.94 6.62 -9.33
C LEU A 198 -12.06 6.33 -10.33
N LYS A 199 -11.75 5.69 -11.46
CA LYS A 199 -12.76 5.30 -12.47
C LYS A 199 -13.56 4.07 -12.07
N GLN A 200 -13.06 3.29 -11.10
CA GLN A 200 -13.70 2.04 -10.64
C GLN A 200 -14.59 2.23 -9.41
N GLY A 201 -14.44 3.34 -8.70
CA GLY A 201 -15.21 3.71 -7.50
C GLY A 201 -16.12 4.87 -7.77
#